data_fbdeb96ed1a6aef88faf0f3d701c1e4d
#
_entry.id   fbdeb96ed1a6aef88faf0f3d701c1e4d
#
_cell.length_a   1.000
_cell.length_b   1.000
_cell.length_c   1.000
_cell.angle_alpha   90.00
_cell.angle_beta   90.00
_cell.angle_gamma   90.00
#
_symmetry.space_group_name_H-M   'P 1'
#
loop_
_entity.id
_entity.type
_entity.pdbx_description
1 polymer ?
#
loop_
_entity_poly.entity_id
_entity_poly.type
_entity_poly.pdbx_seq_one_letter_code
_entity_poly.pdbx_strand_id
1 'polypeptide(L)'
;MLDARLMRMLLVLLTERTVSRAAVRLNMSQPATSAALKRLRMLLGDPLLVRSRYGMVPTEFGGRLIEPLRNALRVIDLIRLQQPHFDARTSVRTYRIGCPDYLNVLFVPKLVALFRARAPQAQLVFHPLGDGFDDERALANGELDVVIDNRPARGARFRQDRLFDDRIVCLMRATHPLARRGAITAAAFADAPQLCPTPSWLEASGAIDRQLERVGLRRRIVVTLPHFELAAHALVRSDLVLTTTYRLACHYAKLLPLCVVALPADPPEVGYRMTWNEAGSCADSVRWLRELIAQATRSWLDAEAAQPAVTALPAAATSAASTAATSEPARTRPGGRPSRCTSRPIRTARCARHARIASKPH
;
A
#
# COMPACT_ATOMS: atom_id res chain seq x y z
N MET A 1 -27.67 20.38 27.00
CA MET A 1 -26.69 19.30 27.16
C MET A 1 -26.58 18.56 25.86
N LEU A 2 -25.37 18.27 25.41
CA LEU A 2 -25.08 17.51 24.16
C LEU A 2 -25.07 16.01 24.48
N ASP A 3 -26.13 15.29 24.09
CA ASP A 3 -26.24 13.83 24.27
C ASP A 3 -25.77 13.03 23.03
N ALA A 4 -25.66 11.71 23.16
CA ALA A 4 -25.17 10.85 22.08
C ALA A 4 -26.05 10.91 20.81
N ARG A 5 -27.35 11.17 20.96
CA ARG A 5 -28.28 11.32 19.84
C ARG A 5 -27.98 12.59 19.08
N LEU A 6 -27.83 13.71 19.79
CA LEU A 6 -27.47 14.99 19.19
C LEU A 6 -26.06 14.96 18.56
N MET A 7 -25.09 14.24 19.17
CA MET A 7 -23.77 14.02 18.58
C MET A 7 -23.85 13.29 17.24
N ARG A 8 -24.68 12.23 17.14
CA ARG A 8 -24.90 11.52 15.85
C ARG A 8 -25.54 12.42 14.81
N MET A 9 -26.56 13.20 15.20
CA MET A 9 -27.22 14.13 14.30
C MET A 9 -26.23 15.19 13.80
N LEU A 10 -25.39 15.73 14.68
CA LEU A 10 -24.37 16.70 14.33
C LEU A 10 -23.35 16.11 13.35
N LEU A 11 -22.82 14.94 13.63
CA LEU A 11 -21.87 14.27 12.75
C LEU A 11 -22.45 14.05 11.34
N VAL A 12 -23.69 13.55 11.26
CA VAL A 12 -24.37 13.34 9.96
C VAL A 12 -24.60 14.65 9.23
N LEU A 13 -25.05 15.71 9.92
CA LEU A 13 -25.25 17.03 9.32
C LEU A 13 -23.95 17.61 8.74
N LEU A 14 -22.84 17.53 9.47
CA LEU A 14 -21.54 18.03 9.04
C LEU A 14 -20.97 17.24 7.85
N THR A 15 -21.21 15.92 7.80
CA THR A 15 -20.72 15.04 6.71
C THR A 15 -21.59 15.13 5.46
N GLU A 16 -22.93 15.15 5.59
CA GLU A 16 -23.87 15.22 4.46
C GLU A 16 -23.99 16.64 3.87
N ARG A 17 -23.67 17.65 4.66
CA ARG A 17 -23.69 19.08 4.25
C ARG A 17 -25.06 19.57 3.73
N THR A 18 -26.11 18.78 3.81
CA THR A 18 -27.48 19.15 3.46
C THR A 18 -28.45 18.54 4.46
N VAL A 19 -29.46 19.34 4.87
CA VAL A 19 -30.48 18.89 5.82
C VAL A 19 -31.31 17.75 5.25
N SER A 20 -31.60 17.78 3.94
CA SER A 20 -32.40 16.75 3.27
C SER A 20 -31.71 15.38 3.26
N ARG A 21 -30.41 15.33 2.88
CA ARG A 21 -29.63 14.07 2.91
C ARG A 21 -29.40 13.58 4.34
N ALA A 22 -29.14 14.51 5.26
CA ALA A 22 -29.02 14.16 6.68
C ALA A 22 -30.32 13.55 7.24
N ALA A 23 -31.48 14.09 6.86
CA ALA A 23 -32.77 13.56 7.26
C ALA A 23 -32.98 12.12 6.80
N VAL A 24 -32.69 11.83 5.51
CA VAL A 24 -32.77 10.47 4.97
C VAL A 24 -31.83 9.55 5.73
N ARG A 25 -30.56 9.94 5.93
CA ARG A 25 -29.56 9.13 6.62
C ARG A 25 -29.88 8.87 8.09
N LEU A 26 -30.56 9.81 8.74
CA LEU A 26 -31.00 9.71 10.13
C LEU A 26 -32.37 9.02 10.29
N ASN A 27 -33.02 8.66 9.18
CA ASN A 27 -34.40 8.17 9.17
C ASN A 27 -35.36 9.11 9.92
N MET A 28 -35.26 10.41 9.64
CA MET A 28 -36.03 11.49 10.27
C MET A 28 -36.69 12.36 9.21
N SER A 29 -37.75 13.11 9.60
CA SER A 29 -38.31 14.15 8.74
C SER A 29 -37.35 15.34 8.61
N GLN A 30 -37.38 16.02 7.45
CA GLN A 30 -36.55 17.22 7.21
C GLN A 30 -36.85 18.35 8.23
N PRO A 31 -38.12 18.62 8.64
CA PRO A 31 -38.39 19.60 9.68
C PRO A 31 -37.75 19.24 11.03
N ALA A 32 -37.80 17.95 11.43
CA ALA A 32 -37.17 17.50 12.67
C ALA A 32 -35.64 17.62 12.62
N THR A 33 -35.03 17.32 11.49
CA THR A 33 -33.58 17.49 11.29
C THR A 33 -33.17 18.97 11.30
N SER A 34 -33.99 19.85 10.71
CA SER A 34 -33.78 21.31 10.75
C SER A 34 -33.89 21.86 12.17
N ALA A 35 -34.89 21.42 12.94
CA ALA A 35 -35.02 21.78 14.35
C ALA A 35 -33.82 21.33 15.19
N ALA A 36 -33.32 20.13 14.93
CA ALA A 36 -32.09 19.62 15.57
C ALA A 36 -30.86 20.48 15.24
N LEU A 37 -30.68 20.86 13.97
CA LEU A 37 -29.60 21.78 13.58
C LEU A 37 -29.71 23.12 14.30
N LYS A 38 -30.94 23.71 14.40
CA LYS A 38 -31.17 24.94 15.14
C LYS A 38 -30.78 24.79 16.62
N ARG A 39 -31.17 23.69 17.27
CA ARG A 39 -30.79 23.36 18.65
C ARG A 39 -29.29 23.22 18.83
N LEU A 40 -28.62 22.54 17.91
CA LEU A 40 -27.15 22.35 17.92
C LEU A 40 -26.40 23.67 17.79
N ARG A 41 -26.86 24.58 16.92
CA ARG A 41 -26.32 25.94 16.77
C ARG A 41 -26.41 26.73 18.09
N MET A 42 -27.55 26.68 18.77
CA MET A 42 -27.74 27.34 20.07
C MET A 42 -26.83 26.72 21.16
N LEU A 43 -26.68 25.39 21.17
CA LEU A 43 -25.87 24.70 22.18
C LEU A 43 -24.37 24.93 22.01
N LEU A 44 -23.90 25.09 20.79
CA LEU A 44 -22.47 25.18 20.47
C LEU A 44 -22.02 26.61 20.14
N GLY A 45 -22.98 27.57 20.03
CA GLY A 45 -22.66 28.96 19.72
C GLY A 45 -22.05 29.20 18.33
N ASP A 46 -22.27 28.26 17.40
CA ASP A 46 -21.66 28.27 16.06
C ASP A 46 -22.70 27.93 14.99
N PRO A 47 -22.66 28.55 13.79
CA PRO A 47 -23.55 28.23 12.68
C PRO A 47 -23.42 26.79 12.17
N LEU A 48 -22.29 26.08 12.40
CA LEU A 48 -21.97 24.72 12.06
C LEU A 48 -21.89 24.45 10.54
N LEU A 49 -22.87 24.94 9.79
CA LEU A 49 -22.97 24.89 8.34
C LEU A 49 -23.31 26.29 7.81
N VAL A 50 -22.52 26.76 6.85
CA VAL A 50 -22.70 28.07 6.17
C VAL A 50 -22.86 27.86 4.66
N ARG A 51 -23.53 28.81 4.00
CA ARG A 51 -23.66 28.78 2.53
C ARG A 51 -22.37 29.21 1.86
N SER A 52 -21.95 28.46 0.86
CA SER A 52 -20.88 28.81 -0.07
C SER A 52 -21.41 28.78 -1.51
N ARG A 53 -20.61 29.22 -2.48
CA ARG A 53 -20.92 29.09 -3.91
C ARG A 53 -21.11 27.63 -4.39
N TYR A 54 -20.61 26.65 -3.63
CA TYR A 54 -20.72 25.23 -3.92
C TYR A 54 -21.76 24.50 -3.05
N GLY A 55 -22.62 25.21 -2.34
CA GLY A 55 -23.61 24.65 -1.43
C GLY A 55 -23.27 24.90 0.04
N MET A 56 -23.81 24.09 0.93
CA MET A 56 -23.52 24.21 2.37
C MET A 56 -22.16 23.56 2.69
N VAL A 57 -21.35 24.25 3.48
CA VAL A 57 -20.05 23.75 3.97
C VAL A 57 -19.96 23.90 5.49
N PRO A 58 -19.25 23.01 6.19
CA PRO A 58 -18.99 23.19 7.61
C PRO A 58 -18.20 24.47 7.88
N THR A 59 -18.50 25.15 9.00
CA THR A 59 -17.62 26.19 9.55
C THR A 59 -16.27 25.55 9.93
N GLU A 60 -15.25 26.36 10.18
CA GLU A 60 -13.97 25.87 10.68
C GLU A 60 -14.15 25.09 12.00
N PHE A 61 -14.97 25.62 12.91
CA PHE A 61 -15.35 24.96 14.16
C PHE A 61 -16.09 23.64 13.90
N GLY A 62 -17.11 23.64 13.02
CA GLY A 62 -17.84 22.44 12.64
C GLY A 62 -16.94 21.36 12.02
N GLY A 63 -16.01 21.76 11.16
CA GLY A 63 -15.02 20.86 10.57
C GLY A 63 -14.13 20.17 11.61
N ARG A 64 -13.64 20.93 12.59
CA ARG A 64 -12.83 20.40 13.70
C ARG A 64 -13.59 19.43 14.62
N LEU A 65 -14.92 19.48 14.65
CA LEU A 65 -15.74 18.59 15.47
C LEU A 65 -15.94 17.21 14.85
N ILE A 66 -15.75 17.01 13.55
CA ILE A 66 -16.08 15.74 12.87
C ILE A 66 -15.33 14.57 13.51
N GLU A 67 -14.02 14.70 13.69
CA GLU A 67 -13.21 13.61 14.25
C GLU A 67 -13.47 13.37 15.76
N PRO A 68 -13.53 14.42 16.62
CA PRO A 68 -13.92 14.23 18.01
C PRO A 68 -15.29 13.56 18.18
N LEU A 69 -16.28 13.92 17.34
CA LEU A 69 -17.60 13.31 17.38
C LEU A 69 -17.59 11.83 16.97
N ARG A 70 -16.84 11.48 15.92
CA ARG A 70 -16.64 10.08 15.54
C ARG A 70 -16.08 9.26 16.68
N ASN A 71 -15.03 9.77 17.31
CA ASN A 71 -14.35 9.09 18.41
C ASN A 71 -15.27 8.92 19.64
N ALA A 72 -15.97 10.00 20.04
CA ALA A 72 -16.90 9.95 21.17
C ALA A 72 -18.04 8.95 20.93
N LEU A 73 -18.66 8.99 19.74
CA LEU A 73 -19.75 8.08 19.39
C LEU A 73 -19.27 6.63 19.35
N ARG A 74 -18.07 6.40 18.91
CA ARG A 74 -17.47 5.08 18.88
C ARG A 74 -17.24 4.54 20.30
N VAL A 75 -16.73 5.36 21.22
CA VAL A 75 -16.61 4.97 22.64
C VAL A 75 -17.97 4.63 23.24
N ILE A 76 -19.00 5.45 22.96
CA ILE A 76 -20.38 5.17 23.41
C ILE A 76 -20.90 3.87 22.83
N ASP A 77 -20.64 3.60 21.55
CA ASP A 77 -21.05 2.34 20.92
C ASP A 77 -20.28 1.14 21.50
N LEU A 78 -19.00 1.31 21.84
CA LEU A 78 -18.22 0.31 22.57
C LEU A 78 -18.80 0.01 23.97
N ILE A 79 -19.21 1.03 24.73
CA ILE A 79 -19.86 0.84 26.04
C ILE A 79 -21.18 0.08 25.89
N ARG A 80 -21.95 0.34 24.85
CA ARG A 80 -23.22 -0.38 24.56
C ARG A 80 -22.98 -1.82 24.11
N LEU A 81 -21.83 -2.10 23.48
CA LEU A 81 -21.45 -3.42 22.99
C LEU A 81 -20.68 -4.25 24.04
N GLN A 82 -20.40 -3.71 25.22
CA GLN A 82 -19.91 -4.49 26.37
C GLN A 82 -21.01 -5.43 26.88
N GLN A 83 -21.34 -6.42 26.06
CA GLN A 83 -22.01 -7.61 26.55
C GLN A 83 -20.96 -8.47 27.30
N PRO A 84 -21.34 -9.13 28.40
CA PRO A 84 -20.42 -9.91 29.23
C PRO A 84 -19.73 -11.08 28.48
N HIS A 85 -20.22 -11.44 27.30
CA HIS A 85 -19.59 -12.45 26.42
C HIS A 85 -19.71 -12.00 24.96
N PHE A 86 -18.54 -11.77 24.31
CA PHE A 86 -18.47 -11.50 22.88
C PHE A 86 -18.86 -12.76 22.09
N ASP A 87 -19.89 -12.66 21.26
CA ASP A 87 -20.25 -13.67 20.27
C ASP A 87 -20.16 -13.09 18.85
N ALA A 88 -19.25 -13.63 18.05
CA ALA A 88 -19.05 -13.20 16.67
C ALA A 88 -20.29 -13.40 15.80
N ARG A 89 -21.10 -14.44 16.07
CA ARG A 89 -22.28 -14.80 15.25
C ARG A 89 -23.40 -13.76 15.32
N THR A 90 -23.53 -13.10 16.46
CA THR A 90 -24.54 -12.07 16.72
C THR A 90 -24.01 -10.65 16.62
N SER A 91 -22.70 -10.49 16.45
CA SER A 91 -22.03 -9.19 16.33
C SER A 91 -22.50 -8.44 15.08
N VAL A 92 -22.97 -7.22 15.26
CA VAL A 92 -23.30 -6.25 14.17
C VAL A 92 -22.21 -5.20 13.97
N ARG A 93 -21.03 -5.42 14.57
CA ARG A 93 -19.92 -4.50 14.54
C ARG A 93 -19.34 -4.38 13.14
N THR A 94 -18.85 -3.18 12.79
CA THR A 94 -17.95 -2.96 11.64
C THR A 94 -16.52 -3.12 12.08
N TYR A 95 -15.81 -4.09 11.50
CA TYR A 95 -14.39 -4.31 11.67
C TYR A 95 -13.60 -3.61 10.55
N ARG A 96 -12.54 -2.90 10.90
CA ARG A 96 -11.75 -2.09 9.97
C ARG A 96 -10.30 -2.52 9.98
N ILE A 97 -9.83 -2.99 8.84
CA ILE A 97 -8.46 -3.47 8.65
C ILE A 97 -7.74 -2.54 7.68
N GLY A 98 -6.64 -1.93 8.13
CA GLY A 98 -5.69 -1.27 7.23
C GLY A 98 -4.82 -2.32 6.55
N CYS A 99 -4.81 -2.34 5.22
CA CYS A 99 -4.07 -3.33 4.45
C CYS A 99 -3.60 -2.73 3.12
N PRO A 100 -2.33 -2.90 2.72
CA PRO A 100 -1.88 -2.48 1.40
C PRO A 100 -2.49 -3.38 0.30
N ASP A 101 -2.67 -2.83 -0.88
CA ASP A 101 -3.36 -3.46 -2.01
C ASP A 101 -2.71 -4.79 -2.48
N TYR A 102 -1.40 -4.90 -2.39
CA TYR A 102 -0.68 -6.12 -2.81
C TYR A 102 -0.98 -7.35 -1.92
N LEU A 103 -1.48 -7.18 -0.70
CA LEU A 103 -1.93 -8.28 0.14
C LEU A 103 -3.36 -8.71 -0.18
N ASN A 104 -4.15 -7.87 -0.84
CA ASN A 104 -5.57 -8.13 -1.09
C ASN A 104 -5.80 -9.40 -1.92
N VAL A 105 -4.95 -9.68 -2.90
CA VAL A 105 -5.08 -10.87 -3.76
C VAL A 105 -4.57 -12.15 -3.11
N LEU A 106 -3.82 -12.05 -2.02
CA LEU A 106 -3.19 -13.19 -1.36
C LEU A 106 -4.13 -13.84 -0.33
N PHE A 107 -4.20 -13.28 0.87
CA PHE A 107 -4.93 -13.91 1.98
C PHE A 107 -6.33 -13.33 2.23
N VAL A 108 -6.64 -12.12 1.72
CA VAL A 108 -7.94 -11.46 1.95
C VAL A 108 -9.13 -12.30 1.48
N PRO A 109 -9.12 -12.98 0.31
CA PRO A 109 -10.24 -13.84 -0.08
C PRO A 109 -10.53 -14.92 0.96
N LYS A 110 -9.49 -15.52 1.56
CA LYS A 110 -9.63 -16.52 2.61
C LYS A 110 -10.18 -15.92 3.90
N LEU A 111 -9.69 -14.74 4.28
CA LEU A 111 -10.17 -14.00 5.44
C LEU A 111 -11.67 -13.64 5.29
N VAL A 112 -12.07 -13.14 4.13
CA VAL A 112 -13.47 -12.81 3.85
C VAL A 112 -14.38 -14.03 3.97
N ALA A 113 -13.97 -15.18 3.41
CA ALA A 113 -14.73 -16.41 3.51
C ALA A 113 -14.92 -16.86 4.98
N LEU A 114 -13.84 -16.84 5.76
CA LEU A 114 -13.89 -17.20 7.20
C LEU A 114 -14.70 -16.19 8.00
N PHE A 115 -14.56 -14.91 7.72
CA PHE A 115 -15.30 -13.84 8.40
C PHE A 115 -16.81 -14.00 8.16
N ARG A 116 -17.24 -14.18 6.92
CA ARG A 116 -18.66 -14.36 6.56
C ARG A 116 -19.27 -15.60 7.20
N ALA A 117 -18.52 -16.69 7.30
CA ALA A 117 -18.99 -17.91 7.94
C ALA A 117 -19.17 -17.74 9.46
N ARG A 118 -18.34 -16.92 10.13
CA ARG A 118 -18.34 -16.80 11.61
C ARG A 118 -19.06 -15.59 12.16
N ALA A 119 -19.14 -14.51 11.38
CA ALA A 119 -19.77 -13.25 11.77
C ALA A 119 -20.73 -12.76 10.67
N PRO A 120 -21.84 -13.49 10.40
CA PRO A 120 -22.72 -13.23 9.25
C PRO A 120 -23.43 -11.87 9.31
N GLN A 121 -23.59 -11.28 10.51
CA GLN A 121 -24.25 -9.99 10.70
C GLN A 121 -23.24 -8.81 10.78
N ALA A 122 -21.95 -9.09 10.96
CA ALA A 122 -20.93 -8.08 11.07
C ALA A 122 -20.48 -7.55 9.69
N GLN A 123 -19.86 -6.38 9.69
CA GLN A 123 -19.25 -5.77 8.51
C GLN A 123 -17.73 -5.85 8.59
N LEU A 124 -17.08 -6.07 7.45
CA LEU A 124 -15.63 -6.04 7.30
C LEU A 124 -15.27 -4.99 6.25
N VAL A 125 -14.43 -4.03 6.63
CA VAL A 125 -13.99 -2.93 5.76
C VAL A 125 -12.47 -2.93 5.69
N PHE A 126 -11.94 -2.94 4.46
CA PHE A 126 -10.51 -2.77 4.21
C PHE A 126 -10.24 -1.32 3.84
N HIS A 127 -9.23 -0.74 4.49
CA HIS A 127 -8.72 0.59 4.19
C HIS A 127 -7.36 0.47 3.51
N PRO A 128 -7.18 1.06 2.33
CA PRO A 128 -5.87 1.08 1.69
C PRO A 128 -4.89 1.89 2.54
N LEU A 129 -3.70 1.35 2.71
CA LEU A 129 -2.59 2.05 3.34
C LEU A 129 -1.79 2.75 2.23
N GLY A 130 -1.99 4.04 2.06
CA GLY A 130 -1.33 4.88 1.06
C GLY A 130 -0.62 6.06 1.68
N ASP A 131 0.04 6.84 0.82
CA ASP A 131 0.71 8.07 1.21
C ASP A 131 -0.28 9.08 1.78
N GLY A 132 0.07 9.68 2.91
CA GLY A 132 -0.76 10.65 3.63
C GLY A 132 -1.82 10.05 4.56
N PHE A 133 -1.95 8.72 4.64
CA PHE A 133 -2.82 8.09 5.62
C PHE A 133 -2.04 7.79 6.92
N ASP A 134 -2.38 8.48 8.00
CA ASP A 134 -1.81 8.27 9.32
C ASP A 134 -2.48 7.07 10.02
N ASP A 135 -1.98 5.89 9.73
CA ASP A 135 -2.50 4.64 10.28
C ASP A 135 -2.18 4.46 11.78
N GLU A 136 -1.12 5.07 12.29
CA GLU A 136 -0.86 5.08 13.73
C GLU A 136 -1.91 5.91 14.48
N ARG A 137 -2.26 7.08 13.94
CA ARG A 137 -3.35 7.89 14.47
C ARG A 137 -4.69 7.15 14.34
N ALA A 138 -4.94 6.53 13.20
CA ALA A 138 -6.16 5.76 12.96
C ALA A 138 -6.31 4.57 13.93
N LEU A 139 -5.22 3.84 14.24
CA LEU A 139 -5.18 2.81 15.27
C LEU A 139 -5.38 3.39 16.67
N ALA A 140 -4.70 4.51 16.99
CA ALA A 140 -4.80 5.16 18.29
C ALA A 140 -6.22 5.64 18.59
N ASN A 141 -6.87 6.21 17.60
CA ASN A 141 -8.25 6.71 17.68
C ASN A 141 -9.28 5.60 17.44
N GLY A 142 -8.81 4.40 17.00
CA GLY A 142 -9.57 3.22 16.66
C GLY A 142 -10.49 3.44 15.47
N GLU A 143 -10.10 4.26 14.55
CA GLU A 143 -10.63 4.31 13.19
C GLU A 143 -10.28 3.04 12.43
N LEU A 144 -9.15 2.40 12.80
CA LEU A 144 -8.76 1.04 12.43
C LEU A 144 -8.71 0.13 13.68
N ASP A 145 -9.10 -1.12 13.52
CA ASP A 145 -8.97 -2.15 14.54
C ASP A 145 -7.60 -2.83 14.46
N VAL A 146 -7.14 -3.07 13.25
CA VAL A 146 -5.88 -3.77 12.93
C VAL A 146 -5.26 -3.16 11.68
N VAL A 147 -3.94 -3.13 11.63
CA VAL A 147 -3.16 -2.84 10.42
C VAL A 147 -2.29 -4.04 10.09
N ILE A 148 -2.26 -4.45 8.83
CA ILE A 148 -1.40 -5.51 8.32
C ILE A 148 -0.48 -4.91 7.28
N ASP A 149 0.82 -4.91 7.53
CA ASP A 149 1.81 -4.39 6.60
C ASP A 149 3.23 -4.97 6.84
N ASN A 150 4.20 -4.48 6.08
CA ASN A 150 5.61 -4.85 6.16
C ASN A 150 6.51 -3.68 6.60
N ARG A 151 5.94 -2.66 7.21
CA ARG A 151 6.68 -1.50 7.72
C ARG A 151 7.42 -1.83 9.02
N PRO A 152 8.43 -1.01 9.40
CA PRO A 152 9.12 -1.16 10.68
C PRO A 152 8.17 -1.15 11.88
N ALA A 153 8.65 -1.65 13.02
CA ALA A 153 7.90 -1.63 14.26
C ALA A 153 7.48 -0.19 14.62
N ARG A 154 6.22 -0.03 15.05
CA ARG A 154 5.65 1.22 15.52
C ARG A 154 5.97 1.48 16.99
N GLY A 155 5.61 2.66 17.48
CA GLY A 155 5.85 3.05 18.88
C GLY A 155 5.27 2.07 19.92
N ALA A 156 5.79 2.11 21.14
CA ALA A 156 5.55 1.14 22.22
C ALA A 156 4.06 0.96 22.64
N ARG A 157 3.19 1.88 22.25
CA ARG A 157 1.73 1.80 22.50
C ARG A 157 1.00 0.77 21.62
N PHE A 158 1.64 0.29 20.56
CA PHE A 158 1.07 -0.69 19.67
C PHE A 158 1.67 -2.07 19.93
N ARG A 159 0.83 -3.09 19.87
CA ARG A 159 1.25 -4.48 19.88
C ARG A 159 1.35 -4.99 18.45
N GLN A 160 2.26 -5.91 18.24
CA GLN A 160 2.50 -6.50 16.92
C GLN A 160 2.69 -8.01 17.03
N ASP A 161 2.04 -8.74 16.12
CA ASP A 161 2.31 -10.15 15.90
C ASP A 161 2.87 -10.34 14.48
N ARG A 162 3.87 -11.21 14.34
CA ARG A 162 4.38 -11.63 13.04
C ARG A 162 3.37 -12.58 12.39
N LEU A 163 3.04 -12.34 11.13
CA LEU A 163 2.15 -13.19 10.36
C LEU A 163 2.92 -14.17 9.48
N PHE A 164 3.83 -13.68 8.67
CA PHE A 164 4.70 -14.46 7.79
C PHE A 164 5.86 -13.60 7.27
N ASP A 165 6.82 -14.28 6.63
CA ASP A 165 7.88 -13.62 5.87
C ASP A 165 7.83 -14.03 4.41
N ASP A 166 8.39 -13.19 3.55
CA ASP A 166 8.44 -13.43 2.13
C ASP A 166 9.78 -12.96 1.54
N ARG A 167 10.33 -13.76 0.65
CA ARG A 167 11.57 -13.43 -0.06
C ARG A 167 11.29 -12.47 -1.22
N ILE A 168 12.32 -11.73 -1.64
CA ILE A 168 12.24 -10.79 -2.75
C ILE A 168 12.70 -11.48 -4.04
N VAL A 169 11.99 -11.21 -5.14
CA VAL A 169 12.25 -11.77 -6.47
C VAL A 169 11.97 -10.74 -7.55
N CYS A 170 12.39 -11.05 -8.78
CA CYS A 170 11.98 -10.34 -9.99
C CYS A 170 10.82 -11.06 -10.67
N LEU A 171 9.83 -10.28 -11.12
CA LEU A 171 8.73 -10.71 -11.98
C LEU A 171 8.82 -9.97 -13.31
N MET A 172 8.70 -10.70 -14.42
CA MET A 172 8.78 -10.14 -15.77
C MET A 172 8.03 -11.04 -16.75
N ARG A 173 7.78 -10.59 -17.98
CA ARG A 173 7.17 -11.45 -19.01
C ARG A 173 8.03 -12.69 -19.29
N ALA A 174 7.40 -13.82 -19.55
CA ALA A 174 8.09 -15.09 -19.77
C ALA A 174 9.13 -15.07 -20.93
N THR A 175 8.91 -14.18 -21.90
CA THR A 175 9.81 -13.98 -23.05
C THR A 175 10.84 -12.87 -22.85
N HIS A 176 10.97 -12.33 -21.63
CA HIS A 176 11.92 -11.26 -21.34
C HIS A 176 13.38 -11.69 -21.58
N PRO A 177 14.23 -10.80 -22.14
CA PRO A 177 15.65 -11.16 -22.39
C PRO A 177 16.40 -11.65 -21.16
N LEU A 178 16.14 -11.09 -19.97
CA LEU A 178 16.77 -11.53 -18.71
C LEU A 178 16.25 -12.90 -18.26
N ALA A 179 15.00 -13.23 -18.50
CA ALA A 179 14.44 -14.55 -18.18
C ALA A 179 15.09 -15.67 -18.99
N ARG A 180 15.40 -15.40 -20.27
CA ARG A 180 16.06 -16.37 -21.17
C ARG A 180 17.49 -16.70 -20.78
N ARG A 181 18.17 -15.83 -20.03
CA ARG A 181 19.55 -16.05 -19.57
C ARG A 181 19.64 -16.99 -18.37
N GLY A 182 18.51 -17.39 -17.80
CA GLY A 182 18.45 -18.30 -16.66
C GLY A 182 18.88 -17.67 -15.32
N ALA A 183 19.62 -16.56 -15.36
CA ALA A 183 20.13 -15.88 -14.17
C ALA A 183 20.40 -14.39 -14.43
N ILE A 184 20.13 -13.56 -13.45
CA ILE A 184 20.36 -12.11 -13.50
C ILE A 184 21.66 -11.80 -12.76
N THR A 185 22.59 -11.06 -13.40
CA THR A 185 23.76 -10.49 -12.73
C THR A 185 23.39 -9.17 -12.03
N ALA A 186 24.19 -8.73 -11.05
CA ALA A 186 23.95 -7.45 -10.36
C ALA A 186 23.95 -6.25 -11.33
N ALA A 187 24.85 -6.25 -12.32
CA ALA A 187 24.88 -5.22 -13.35
C ALA A 187 23.60 -5.22 -14.21
N ALA A 188 23.18 -6.40 -14.68
CA ALA A 188 21.94 -6.51 -15.48
C ALA A 188 20.70 -6.13 -14.68
N PHE A 189 20.68 -6.38 -13.37
CA PHE A 189 19.60 -5.95 -12.48
C PHE A 189 19.55 -4.42 -12.33
N ALA A 190 20.71 -3.79 -12.13
CA ALA A 190 20.82 -2.34 -11.96
C ALA A 190 20.46 -1.58 -13.26
N ASP A 191 20.82 -2.13 -14.42
CA ASP A 191 20.54 -1.53 -15.73
C ASP A 191 19.11 -1.75 -16.21
N ALA A 192 18.46 -2.82 -15.73
CA ALA A 192 17.10 -3.16 -16.14
C ALA A 192 16.11 -2.04 -15.80
N PRO A 193 15.26 -1.62 -16.77
CA PRO A 193 14.20 -0.67 -16.47
C PRO A 193 13.14 -1.35 -15.60
N GLN A 194 12.86 -0.74 -14.44
CA GLN A 194 11.93 -1.32 -13.47
C GLN A 194 10.67 -0.50 -13.30
N LEU A 195 9.61 -1.20 -12.99
CA LEU A 195 8.32 -0.66 -12.63
C LEU A 195 8.16 -0.74 -11.11
N CYS A 196 7.65 0.32 -10.50
CA CYS A 196 7.33 0.37 -9.07
C CYS A 196 5.85 0.69 -8.88
N PRO A 197 5.05 -0.19 -8.24
CA PRO A 197 3.63 0.05 -8.04
C PRO A 197 3.28 1.08 -6.97
N THR A 198 4.22 1.46 -6.13
CA THR A 198 3.98 2.48 -5.12
C THR A 198 4.81 3.70 -5.44
N PRO A 199 4.22 4.91 -5.49
CA PRO A 199 4.99 6.11 -5.68
C PRO A 199 6.02 6.25 -4.56
N SER A 200 7.28 6.05 -4.87
CA SER A 200 8.40 6.21 -3.92
C SER A 200 8.93 7.66 -3.87
N TRP A 201 8.13 8.63 -4.33
CA TRP A 201 8.53 10.04 -4.36
C TRP A 201 8.42 10.75 -3.00
N LEU A 202 7.94 10.08 -1.97
CA LEU A 202 8.05 10.49 -0.58
C LEU A 202 9.23 9.77 0.07
N GLU A 203 10.31 10.43 0.24
CA GLU A 203 11.57 10.30 0.97
C GLU A 203 11.93 9.02 1.76
N ALA A 204 11.09 8.03 1.88
CA ALA A 204 11.39 6.78 2.56
C ALA A 204 11.49 5.62 1.57
N SER A 205 12.66 5.05 1.42
CA SER A 205 12.87 3.78 0.72
C SER A 205 11.84 2.75 1.17
N GLY A 206 11.09 2.18 0.22
CA GLY A 206 10.10 1.13 0.48
C GLY A 206 10.73 -0.08 1.21
N ALA A 207 9.91 -0.98 1.74
CA ALA A 207 10.42 -2.17 2.43
C ALA A 207 11.38 -2.99 1.55
N ILE A 208 11.08 -3.12 0.25
CA ILE A 208 11.92 -3.81 -0.71
C ILE A 208 13.26 -3.07 -0.91
N ASP A 209 13.23 -1.76 -1.11
CA ASP A 209 14.47 -0.98 -1.36
C ASP A 209 15.41 -1.05 -0.17
N ARG A 210 14.91 -0.96 1.05
CA ARG A 210 15.74 -1.14 2.26
C ARG A 210 16.41 -2.51 2.31
N GLN A 211 15.75 -3.57 1.86
CA GLN A 211 16.37 -4.91 1.84
C GLN A 211 17.39 -5.04 0.70
N LEU A 212 17.12 -4.46 -0.46
CA LEU A 212 18.06 -4.44 -1.58
C LEU A 212 19.34 -3.66 -1.25
N GLU A 213 19.21 -2.51 -0.58
CA GLU A 213 20.34 -1.70 -0.13
C GLU A 213 21.28 -2.48 0.80
N ARG A 214 20.78 -3.37 1.66
CA ARG A 214 21.59 -4.22 2.55
C ARG A 214 22.52 -5.17 1.81
N VAL A 215 22.18 -5.51 0.56
CA VAL A 215 22.99 -6.38 -0.31
C VAL A 215 23.62 -5.60 -1.48
N GLY A 216 23.64 -4.27 -1.41
CA GLY A 216 24.26 -3.41 -2.41
C GLY A 216 23.52 -3.32 -3.74
N LEU A 217 22.26 -3.72 -3.81
CA LEU A 217 21.46 -3.63 -5.02
C LEU A 217 20.62 -2.35 -5.04
N ARG A 218 20.48 -1.78 -6.24
CA ARG A 218 19.61 -0.63 -6.50
C ARG A 218 18.79 -0.86 -7.76
N ARG A 219 17.58 -0.30 -7.78
CA ARG A 219 16.64 -0.39 -8.90
C ARG A 219 16.67 0.87 -9.74
N ARG A 220 16.59 0.72 -11.06
CA ARG A 220 16.36 1.83 -11.98
C ARG A 220 14.87 1.94 -12.29
N ILE A 221 14.11 2.64 -11.46
CA ILE A 221 12.67 2.83 -11.63
C ILE A 221 12.43 3.82 -12.77
N VAL A 222 11.68 3.40 -13.79
CA VAL A 222 11.32 4.20 -14.97
C VAL A 222 9.81 4.39 -15.13
N VAL A 223 9.01 3.56 -14.44
CA VAL A 223 7.55 3.64 -14.42
C VAL A 223 7.06 3.48 -13.00
N THR A 224 6.16 4.35 -12.57
CA THR A 224 5.45 4.25 -11.30
C THR A 224 3.95 4.13 -11.55
N LEU A 225 3.29 3.20 -10.87
CA LEU A 225 1.85 2.94 -10.97
C LEU A 225 1.20 2.96 -9.59
N PRO A 226 -0.09 3.31 -9.49
CA PRO A 226 -0.75 3.41 -8.19
C PRO A 226 -1.08 2.05 -7.55
N HIS A 227 -1.13 0.95 -8.34
CA HIS A 227 -1.61 -0.36 -7.87
C HIS A 227 -0.76 -1.51 -8.40
N PHE A 228 -0.56 -2.55 -7.57
CA PHE A 228 0.20 -3.75 -7.94
C PHE A 228 -0.47 -4.58 -9.04
N GLU A 229 -1.78 -4.60 -9.11
CA GLU A 229 -2.52 -5.29 -10.18
C GLU A 229 -2.19 -4.72 -11.56
N LEU A 230 -2.16 -3.39 -11.68
CA LEU A 230 -1.78 -2.72 -12.93
C LEU A 230 -0.34 -3.06 -13.34
N ALA A 231 0.54 -3.21 -12.36
CA ALA A 231 1.93 -3.57 -12.61
C ALA A 231 2.06 -4.93 -13.29
N ALA A 232 1.37 -5.95 -12.83
CA ALA A 232 1.40 -7.27 -13.41
C ALA A 232 0.91 -7.27 -14.87
N HIS A 233 -0.16 -6.55 -15.17
CA HIS A 233 -0.68 -6.41 -16.54
C HIS A 233 0.27 -5.61 -17.45
N ALA A 234 0.93 -4.57 -16.94
CA ALA A 234 1.91 -3.79 -17.70
C ALA A 234 3.14 -4.62 -18.09
N LEU A 235 3.59 -5.54 -17.22
CA LEU A 235 4.73 -6.43 -17.51
C LEU A 235 4.48 -7.35 -18.70
N VAL A 236 3.27 -7.83 -18.93
CA VAL A 236 2.94 -8.73 -20.04
C VAL A 236 3.29 -8.13 -21.41
N ARG A 237 3.22 -6.79 -21.52
CA ARG A 237 3.38 -6.04 -22.77
C ARG A 237 4.62 -5.14 -22.80
N SER A 238 5.57 -5.33 -21.88
CA SER A 238 6.75 -4.47 -21.79
C SER A 238 8.01 -5.25 -21.46
N ASP A 239 9.17 -4.61 -21.59
CA ASP A 239 10.46 -5.11 -21.15
C ASP A 239 10.83 -4.60 -19.75
N LEU A 240 9.82 -4.31 -18.93
CA LEU A 240 10.00 -3.87 -17.55
C LEU A 240 10.16 -5.08 -16.63
N VAL A 241 10.86 -4.83 -15.53
CA VAL A 241 11.00 -5.76 -14.41
C VAL A 241 10.26 -5.21 -13.20
N LEU A 242 9.55 -6.04 -12.48
CA LEU A 242 8.98 -5.73 -11.17
C LEU A 242 9.75 -6.50 -10.11
N THR A 243 10.44 -5.79 -9.23
CA THR A 243 10.99 -6.39 -8.01
C THR A 243 9.90 -6.38 -6.93
N THR A 244 9.51 -7.57 -6.48
CA THR A 244 8.40 -7.76 -5.54
C THR A 244 8.63 -8.99 -4.67
N THR A 245 7.67 -9.30 -3.79
CA THR A 245 7.75 -10.50 -2.95
C THR A 245 7.35 -11.76 -3.75
N TYR A 246 7.94 -12.90 -3.37
CA TYR A 246 7.82 -14.18 -4.08
C TYR A 246 6.36 -14.64 -4.20
N ARG A 247 5.59 -14.55 -3.13
CA ARG A 247 4.21 -15.01 -3.12
C ARG A 247 3.32 -14.22 -4.08
N LEU A 248 3.49 -12.89 -4.11
CA LEU A 248 2.79 -12.04 -5.07
C LEU A 248 3.24 -12.34 -6.51
N ALA A 249 4.54 -12.52 -6.74
CA ALA A 249 5.07 -12.91 -8.04
C ALA A 249 4.51 -14.24 -8.51
N CYS A 250 4.46 -15.26 -7.66
CA CYS A 250 3.87 -16.54 -7.96
C CYS A 250 2.37 -16.47 -8.26
N HIS A 251 1.63 -15.65 -7.52
CA HIS A 251 0.22 -15.44 -7.80
C HIS A 251 0.01 -14.97 -9.24
N TYR A 252 0.70 -13.91 -9.65
CA TYR A 252 0.55 -13.39 -11.01
C TYR A 252 1.16 -14.26 -12.09
N ALA A 253 2.24 -15.00 -11.82
CA ALA A 253 2.81 -15.93 -12.78
C ALA A 253 1.91 -17.15 -13.08
N LYS A 254 0.97 -17.48 -12.19
CA LYS A 254 -0.07 -18.49 -12.44
C LYS A 254 -1.22 -17.97 -13.32
N LEU A 255 -1.45 -16.68 -13.32
CA LEU A 255 -2.59 -16.05 -14.00
C LEU A 255 -2.21 -15.41 -15.35
N LEU A 256 -0.95 -15.00 -15.51
CA LEU A 256 -0.45 -14.24 -16.64
C LEU A 256 0.82 -14.89 -17.20
N PRO A 257 1.19 -14.64 -18.47
CA PRO A 257 2.41 -15.17 -19.08
C PRO A 257 3.67 -14.46 -18.53
N LEU A 258 3.86 -14.53 -17.21
CA LEU A 258 4.96 -13.97 -16.46
C LEU A 258 5.85 -15.09 -15.89
N CYS A 259 7.09 -14.77 -15.60
CA CYS A 259 8.03 -15.69 -14.94
C CYS A 259 8.69 -15.02 -13.72
N VAL A 260 9.00 -15.84 -12.75
CA VAL A 260 9.70 -15.46 -11.52
C VAL A 260 11.18 -15.76 -11.69
N VAL A 261 12.03 -14.79 -11.42
CA VAL A 261 13.49 -14.92 -11.52
C VAL A 261 14.11 -14.48 -10.20
N ALA A 262 15.09 -15.24 -9.71
CA ALA A 262 15.81 -14.92 -8.49
C ALA A 262 16.63 -13.63 -8.66
N LEU A 263 16.81 -12.89 -7.56
CA LEU A 263 17.73 -11.76 -7.52
C LEU A 263 19.19 -12.23 -7.64
N PRO A 264 20.10 -11.34 -8.07
CA PRO A 264 21.54 -11.65 -8.13
C PRO A 264 22.22 -11.72 -6.76
N ALA A 265 21.50 -11.41 -5.70
CA ALA A 265 21.91 -11.54 -4.30
C ALA A 265 20.72 -12.02 -3.48
N ASP A 266 20.96 -12.41 -2.25
CA ASP A 266 19.96 -12.92 -1.32
C ASP A 266 19.67 -11.88 -0.21
N PRO A 267 18.79 -10.92 -0.47
CA PRO A 267 18.43 -9.91 0.54
C PRO A 267 17.62 -10.55 1.67
N PRO A 268 17.64 -9.95 2.87
CA PRO A 268 16.78 -10.40 3.95
C PRO A 268 15.30 -10.39 3.54
N GLU A 269 14.54 -11.33 4.08
CA GLU A 269 13.11 -11.45 3.84
C GLU A 269 12.33 -10.20 4.32
N VAL A 270 11.20 -9.98 3.70
CA VAL A 270 10.22 -8.96 4.09
C VAL A 270 9.23 -9.56 5.07
N GLY A 271 9.28 -9.12 6.32
CA GLY A 271 8.37 -9.60 7.37
C GLY A 271 7.05 -8.86 7.39
N TYR A 272 5.94 -9.58 7.32
CA TYR A 272 4.58 -9.04 7.45
C TYR A 272 4.08 -9.17 8.88
N ARG A 273 3.50 -8.11 9.40
CA ARG A 273 3.03 -8.01 10.78
C ARG A 273 1.59 -7.50 10.84
N MET A 274 0.90 -7.94 11.87
CA MET A 274 -0.38 -7.42 12.29
C MET A 274 -0.18 -6.52 13.50
N THR A 275 -0.65 -5.28 13.44
CA THR A 275 -0.49 -4.26 14.46
C THR A 275 -1.85 -3.80 14.97
N TRP A 276 -1.99 -3.61 16.28
CA TRP A 276 -3.21 -3.09 16.92
C TRP A 276 -2.89 -2.23 18.14
N ASN A 277 -3.89 -1.45 18.57
CA ASN A 277 -3.82 -0.69 19.82
C ASN A 277 -4.48 -1.47 20.96
N GLU A 278 -3.71 -1.79 22.02
CA GLU A 278 -4.22 -2.56 23.16
C GLU A 278 -5.20 -1.74 24.02
N ALA A 279 -4.97 -0.44 24.18
CA ALA A 279 -5.73 0.43 25.10
C ALA A 279 -7.09 0.90 24.57
N GLY A 280 -7.34 0.84 23.28
CA GLY A 280 -8.53 1.43 22.63
C GLY A 280 -9.55 0.47 22.08
N SER A 281 -9.33 -0.84 22.20
CA SER A 281 -10.18 -1.85 21.58
C SER A 281 -11.05 -2.58 22.59
N CYS A 282 -12.29 -2.86 22.20
CA CYS A 282 -13.12 -3.90 22.83
C CYS A 282 -12.31 -5.20 22.78
N ALA A 283 -11.64 -5.54 23.90
CA ALA A 283 -10.56 -6.49 23.91
C ALA A 283 -10.91 -7.82 23.23
N ASP A 284 -12.11 -8.35 23.48
CA ASP A 284 -12.53 -9.66 22.97
C ASP A 284 -12.87 -9.66 21.47
N SER A 285 -13.54 -8.64 20.94
CA SER A 285 -13.91 -8.59 19.53
C SER A 285 -12.68 -8.35 18.62
N VAL A 286 -11.71 -7.55 19.06
CA VAL A 286 -10.46 -7.34 18.31
C VAL A 286 -9.54 -8.56 18.46
N ARG A 287 -9.51 -9.20 19.63
CA ARG A 287 -8.81 -10.47 19.83
C ARG A 287 -9.34 -11.53 18.86
N TRP A 288 -10.65 -11.70 18.78
CA TRP A 288 -11.29 -12.60 17.83
C TRP A 288 -10.91 -12.27 16.35
N LEU A 289 -10.92 -10.98 15.96
CA LEU A 289 -10.51 -10.57 14.62
C LEU A 289 -9.05 -10.95 14.34
N ARG A 290 -8.16 -10.72 15.29
CA ARG A 290 -6.74 -11.08 15.16
C ARG A 290 -6.53 -12.60 15.02
N GLU A 291 -7.24 -13.39 15.81
CA GLU A 291 -7.23 -14.85 15.71
C GLU A 291 -7.74 -15.32 14.35
N LEU A 292 -8.79 -14.67 13.83
CA LEU A 292 -9.33 -14.95 12.51
C LEU A 292 -8.32 -14.61 11.40
N ILE A 293 -7.66 -13.47 11.49
CA ILE A 293 -6.58 -13.05 10.56
C ILE A 293 -5.44 -14.08 10.60
N ALA A 294 -4.96 -14.43 11.78
CA ALA A 294 -3.89 -15.41 11.95
C ALA A 294 -4.28 -16.78 11.39
N GLN A 295 -5.52 -17.22 11.58
CA GLN A 295 -6.03 -18.46 11.01
C GLN A 295 -6.13 -18.38 9.48
N ALA A 296 -6.66 -17.29 8.92
CA ALA A 296 -6.75 -17.08 7.47
C ALA A 296 -5.37 -17.12 6.83
N THR A 297 -4.38 -16.48 7.47
CA THR A 297 -2.99 -16.47 7.01
C THR A 297 -2.38 -17.87 7.03
N ARG A 298 -2.49 -18.60 8.12
CA ARG A 298 -2.00 -19.99 8.20
C ARG A 298 -2.65 -20.88 7.12
N SER A 299 -3.97 -20.86 7.01
CA SER A 299 -4.69 -21.65 6.02
C SER A 299 -4.35 -21.29 4.56
N TRP A 300 -3.98 -20.03 4.31
CA TRP A 300 -3.48 -19.61 3.00
C TRP A 300 -2.07 -20.14 2.76
N LEU A 301 -1.15 -20.02 3.74
CA LEU A 301 0.22 -20.53 3.65
C LEU A 301 0.27 -22.05 3.43
N ASP A 302 -0.56 -22.79 4.15
CA ASP A 302 -0.67 -24.26 4.02
C ASP A 302 -1.16 -24.66 2.62
N ALA A 303 -2.17 -23.96 2.10
CA ALA A 303 -2.70 -24.19 0.76
C ALA A 303 -1.67 -23.86 -0.34
N GLU A 304 -0.82 -22.86 -0.11
CA GLU A 304 0.24 -22.48 -1.02
C GLU A 304 1.40 -23.49 -0.99
N ALA A 305 1.77 -23.98 0.20
CA ALA A 305 2.80 -25.02 0.36
C ALA A 305 2.41 -26.35 -0.30
N ALA A 306 1.11 -26.65 -0.38
CA ALA A 306 0.57 -27.85 -1.04
C ALA A 306 0.56 -27.74 -2.58
N GLN A 307 0.79 -26.54 -3.16
CA GLN A 307 0.84 -26.34 -4.60
C GLN A 307 2.27 -26.54 -5.12
N PRO A 308 2.44 -27.08 -6.37
CA PRO A 308 3.77 -27.16 -6.95
C PRO A 308 4.41 -25.78 -7.02
N ALA A 309 5.63 -25.67 -6.52
CA ALA A 309 6.37 -24.42 -6.51
C ALA A 309 6.51 -23.88 -7.94
N VAL A 310 6.19 -22.61 -8.14
CA VAL A 310 6.62 -21.91 -9.36
C VAL A 310 8.14 -21.84 -9.28
N THR A 311 8.82 -22.60 -10.15
CA THR A 311 10.28 -22.66 -10.13
C THR A 311 10.83 -21.30 -10.50
N ALA A 312 11.41 -20.59 -9.53
CA ALA A 312 12.18 -19.39 -9.83
C ALA A 312 13.44 -19.84 -10.59
N LEU A 313 13.70 -19.22 -11.73
CA LEU A 313 14.96 -19.44 -12.44
C LEU A 313 16.12 -19.04 -11.53
N PRO A 314 17.21 -19.86 -11.43
CA PRO A 314 18.29 -19.64 -10.49
C PRO A 314 19.04 -18.32 -10.75
N ALA A 315 19.63 -17.76 -9.71
CA ALA A 315 20.61 -16.69 -9.86
C ALA A 315 21.91 -17.25 -10.46
N ALA A 316 22.64 -16.44 -11.25
CA ALA A 316 23.97 -16.82 -11.72
C ALA A 316 24.90 -16.99 -10.50
N ALA A 317 25.50 -18.14 -10.35
CA ALA A 317 26.55 -18.35 -9.36
C ALA A 317 27.67 -17.32 -9.61
N THR A 318 27.94 -16.48 -8.62
CA THR A 318 29.08 -15.54 -8.66
C THR A 318 30.34 -16.39 -8.55
N SER A 319 30.94 -16.79 -9.69
CA SER A 319 32.30 -17.31 -9.72
C SER A 319 33.23 -16.18 -9.32
N ALA A 320 33.64 -16.15 -8.07
CA ALA A 320 34.78 -15.39 -7.61
C ALA A 320 36.03 -16.00 -8.23
N ALA A 321 36.35 -15.63 -9.46
CA ALA A 321 37.66 -15.89 -10.03
C ALA A 321 38.65 -14.94 -9.37
N SER A 322 39.28 -15.44 -8.31
CA SER A 322 40.55 -14.92 -7.80
C SER A 322 41.60 -15.12 -8.91
N THR A 323 41.84 -14.10 -9.70
CA THR A 323 43.06 -14.05 -10.54
C THR A 323 44.22 -13.57 -9.68
N ALA A 324 44.97 -14.56 -9.19
CA ALA A 324 46.32 -14.33 -8.69
C ALA A 324 47.18 -13.76 -9.84
N ALA A 325 47.69 -12.58 -9.65
CA ALA A 325 48.66 -11.94 -10.51
C ALA A 325 50.00 -12.67 -10.33
N THR A 326 50.44 -13.41 -11.33
CA THR A 326 51.83 -13.78 -11.50
C THR A 326 52.50 -12.81 -12.48
N SER A 327 53.40 -12.05 -11.93
CA SER A 327 54.36 -11.16 -12.62
C SER A 327 55.41 -12.01 -13.37
N GLU A 328 55.62 -11.71 -14.64
CA GLU A 328 56.95 -11.95 -15.27
C GLU A 328 57.23 -10.94 -16.38
N PRO A 329 58.54 -10.68 -16.71
CA PRO A 329 58.97 -9.35 -17.12
C PRO A 329 59.24 -9.20 -18.62
N ALA A 330 59.48 -7.95 -18.96
CA ALA A 330 59.79 -7.31 -20.23
C ALA A 330 60.76 -8.05 -21.18
N ARG A 331 60.47 -8.00 -22.47
CA ARG A 331 61.53 -7.91 -23.53
C ARG A 331 61.13 -6.92 -24.63
N THR A 332 62.15 -6.19 -25.02
CA THR A 332 62.32 -5.01 -25.84
C THR A 332 62.09 -5.18 -27.34
N ARG A 333 61.44 -4.19 -27.99
CA ARG A 333 61.71 -3.43 -29.26
C ARG A 333 61.99 -4.15 -30.58
N PRO A 334 61.91 -3.50 -31.80
CA PRO A 334 61.44 -2.15 -32.18
C PRO A 334 60.70 -2.05 -33.54
N GLY A 335 60.10 -0.87 -33.81
CA GLY A 335 60.17 -0.26 -35.15
C GLY A 335 58.93 -0.25 -36.03
N GLY A 336 58.43 0.94 -36.34
CA GLY A 336 57.53 1.17 -37.45
C GLY A 336 56.67 2.42 -37.31
N ARG A 337 57.17 3.54 -37.76
CA ARG A 337 56.48 4.84 -37.98
C ARG A 337 55.90 4.89 -39.40
N PRO A 338 55.21 5.95 -39.80
CA PRO A 338 53.78 6.28 -39.62
C PRO A 338 53.11 6.54 -41.00
N SER A 339 51.80 6.65 -41.05
CA SER A 339 51.16 7.36 -42.15
C SER A 339 50.00 8.24 -41.67
N ARG A 340 50.12 9.49 -42.08
CA ARG A 340 49.14 10.58 -41.98
C ARG A 340 48.02 10.38 -42.99
N CYS A 341 46.83 10.80 -42.65
CA CYS A 341 45.89 11.55 -43.52
C CYS A 341 44.73 12.07 -42.68
N THR A 342 44.70 13.31 -42.40
CA THR A 342 43.98 14.46 -42.94
C THR A 342 42.46 14.47 -42.71
N SER A 343 42.09 15.29 -41.77
CA SER A 343 41.11 16.36 -41.71
C SER A 343 39.93 16.40 -42.70
N ARG A 344 38.72 16.58 -42.19
CA ARG A 344 37.90 17.78 -42.37
C ARG A 344 36.55 17.70 -41.63
N PRO A 345 36.04 18.85 -41.13
CA PRO A 345 34.81 18.91 -40.36
C PRO A 345 33.63 19.35 -41.24
N ILE A 346 32.42 18.96 -40.89
CA ILE A 346 31.18 19.49 -41.49
C ILE A 346 30.28 20.08 -40.40
N ARG A 347 30.28 21.39 -40.41
CA ARG A 347 29.22 22.41 -40.32
C ARG A 347 27.92 22.10 -39.63
N THR A 348 27.71 22.90 -38.62
CA THR A 348 26.46 23.37 -38.02
C THR A 348 25.42 23.84 -39.03
N ALA A 349 24.15 23.45 -38.81
CA ALA A 349 23.03 24.22 -39.31
C ALA A 349 21.99 24.44 -38.19
N ARG A 350 21.92 25.69 -37.77
CA ARG A 350 20.79 26.29 -37.04
C ARG A 350 19.55 26.29 -37.93
N CYS A 351 18.40 25.97 -37.38
CA CYS A 351 17.15 26.54 -37.86
C CYS A 351 16.28 26.89 -36.68
N ALA A 352 16.17 28.17 -36.43
CA ALA A 352 15.15 28.80 -35.59
C ALA A 352 13.98 29.21 -36.50
N ARG A 353 12.75 29.06 -35.98
CA ARG A 353 11.57 29.94 -36.22
C ARG A 353 10.43 29.44 -35.38
N HIS A 354 10.07 30.18 -34.36
CA HIS A 354 8.91 31.07 -34.23
C HIS A 354 7.57 30.51 -34.68
N ALA A 355 6.66 30.30 -33.70
CA ALA A 355 5.29 30.80 -33.80
C ALA A 355 4.70 31.04 -32.40
N ARG A 356 4.46 32.32 -32.11
CA ARG A 356 3.55 32.79 -31.05
C ARG A 356 2.11 32.72 -31.58
N ILE A 357 1.16 32.31 -30.75
CA ILE A 357 -0.25 32.70 -30.86
C ILE A 357 -0.76 32.82 -29.43
N ALA A 358 -0.99 33.92 -29.08
CA ALA A 358 -1.89 34.89 -28.54
C ALA A 358 -3.11 34.30 -27.80
N SER A 359 -3.22 34.78 -26.55
CA SER A 359 -4.37 34.76 -25.65
C SER A 359 -5.50 35.67 -26.13
N LYS A 360 -6.76 35.30 -25.87
CA LYS A 360 -7.75 36.18 -25.20
C LYS A 360 -9.08 35.47 -24.90
N PRO A 361 -9.88 36.01 -23.99
CA PRO A 361 -10.80 35.28 -23.10
C PRO A 361 -12.28 35.51 -23.45
N HIS A 362 -13.08 34.61 -22.91
CA HIS A 362 -14.46 34.96 -22.49
C HIS A 362 -14.84 34.17 -21.24
#